data_8b360f08663eb90c6322411797e72853
#
_entry.id   8b360f08663eb90c6322411797e72853
#
_cell.length_a   1.000
_cell.length_b   1.000
_cell.length_c   1.000
_cell.angle_alpha   90.00
_cell.angle_beta   90.00
_cell.angle_gamma   90.00
#
_symmetry.space_group_name_H-M   'P 1'
#
loop_
_entity.id
_entity.type
_entity.pdbx_description
1 polymer ?
#
loop_
_entity_poly.entity_id
_entity_poly.type
_entity_poly.pdbx_seq_one_letter_code
_entity_poly.pdbx_strand_id
1 'polypeptide(L)'
;MDKKEEVEIAFDIYQPFGPSILKTKLPQLYVDGLNAQADGILMDEKASKDRDWSHNLAGNVKKEISIDHMAIEGLPEFLATISQEYTKRVLPDYLPEGTKVAFRVWAVSQWAGDFNPIHIHDSNLSGVCFLKIPPKFDEEYAKEDHHPTAGCL
;
A
#
# COMPACT_ATOMS: atom_id res chain seq x y z
N MET A 1 2.55 34.53 4.72
CA MET A 1 2.20 33.38 5.59
C MET A 1 1.22 32.54 4.78
N ASP A 2 1.74 31.57 4.07
CA ASP A 2 0.89 30.62 3.31
C ASP A 2 0.15 29.76 4.31
N LYS A 3 -1.17 29.80 4.23
CA LYS A 3 -2.02 28.84 4.95
C LYS A 3 -1.73 27.47 4.34
N LYS A 4 -1.10 26.58 5.10
CA LYS A 4 -1.12 25.16 4.76
C LYS A 4 -2.60 24.76 4.71
N GLU A 5 -3.07 24.36 3.52
CA GLU A 5 -4.37 23.72 3.40
C GLU A 5 -4.33 22.44 4.25
N GLU A 6 -5.15 22.38 5.27
CA GLU A 6 -5.38 21.14 6.02
C GLU A 6 -6.05 20.15 5.07
N VAL A 7 -5.33 19.10 4.71
CA VAL A 7 -5.89 18.00 3.92
C VAL A 7 -6.78 17.19 4.85
N GLU A 8 -8.09 17.29 4.66
CA GLU A 8 -9.05 16.44 5.37
C GLU A 8 -8.95 15.01 4.82
N ILE A 9 -8.50 14.08 5.66
CA ILE A 9 -8.36 12.67 5.30
C ILE A 9 -9.66 11.95 5.69
N ALA A 10 -10.47 11.61 4.70
CA ALA A 10 -11.63 10.75 4.90
C ALA A 10 -11.21 9.28 4.92
N PHE A 11 -11.70 8.52 5.90
CA PHE A 11 -11.45 7.08 5.98
C PHE A 11 -12.61 6.36 6.69
N ASP A 12 -12.75 5.08 6.37
CA ASP A 12 -13.70 4.17 7.00
C ASP A 12 -12.96 3.06 7.76
N ILE A 13 -13.57 2.56 8.84
CA ILE A 13 -13.06 1.42 9.61
C ILE A 13 -14.06 0.28 9.50
N TYR A 14 -13.57 -0.88 9.10
CA TYR A 14 -14.34 -2.12 8.97
C TYR A 14 -13.75 -3.20 9.87
N GLN A 15 -14.61 -4.04 10.43
CA GLN A 15 -14.21 -5.22 11.19
C GLN A 15 -15.07 -6.43 10.75
N PRO A 16 -14.85 -6.94 9.52
CA PRO A 16 -15.71 -7.97 8.96
C PRO A 16 -15.58 -9.32 9.65
N PHE A 17 -14.37 -9.72 10.09
CA PHE A 17 -14.14 -11.07 10.64
C PHE A 17 -13.10 -11.15 11.77
N GLY A 18 -12.40 -10.10 12.08
CA GLY A 18 -11.30 -10.14 13.04
C GLY A 18 -10.65 -8.78 13.19
N PRO A 19 -9.40 -8.60 12.79
CA PRO A 19 -8.74 -7.30 12.85
C PRO A 19 -9.51 -6.22 12.10
N SER A 20 -9.54 -5.03 12.66
CA SER A 20 -10.16 -3.89 12.01
C SER A 20 -9.35 -3.47 10.79
N ILE A 21 -10.03 -3.02 9.74
CA ILE A 21 -9.43 -2.51 8.50
C ILE A 21 -9.77 -1.04 8.38
N LEU A 22 -8.75 -0.18 8.23
CA LEU A 22 -8.93 1.20 7.84
C LEU A 22 -8.82 1.29 6.32
N LYS A 23 -9.83 1.89 5.68
CA LYS A 23 -9.83 2.20 4.26
C LYS A 23 -9.84 3.69 4.06
N THR A 24 -8.92 4.18 3.26
CA THR A 24 -8.85 5.60 2.87
C THR A 24 -8.44 5.72 1.41
N LYS A 25 -8.71 6.87 0.81
CA LYS A 25 -8.23 7.18 -0.53
C LYS A 25 -6.87 7.87 -0.43
N LEU A 26 -5.87 7.31 -1.12
CA LEU A 26 -4.58 7.96 -1.25
C LEU A 26 -4.72 9.19 -2.18
N PRO A 27 -4.25 10.38 -1.76
CA PRO A 27 -4.20 11.55 -2.63
C PRO A 27 -3.46 11.27 -3.94
N GLN A 28 -3.98 11.80 -5.05
CA GLN A 28 -3.44 11.52 -6.39
C GLN A 28 -1.96 11.87 -6.52
N LEU A 29 -1.53 12.95 -5.89
CA LEU A 29 -0.11 13.35 -5.84
C LEU A 29 0.80 12.20 -5.37
N TYR A 30 0.41 11.47 -4.33
CA TYR A 30 1.20 10.35 -3.81
C TYR A 30 1.12 9.13 -4.72
N VAL A 31 -0.04 8.87 -5.32
CA VAL A 31 -0.20 7.81 -6.33
C VAL A 31 0.74 8.06 -7.52
N ASP A 32 0.78 9.29 -8.00
CA ASP A 32 1.63 9.69 -9.13
C ASP A 32 3.12 9.57 -8.77
N GLY A 33 3.51 10.03 -7.57
CA GLY A 33 4.88 9.93 -7.07
C GLY A 33 5.34 8.48 -6.91
N LEU A 34 4.51 7.61 -6.33
CA LEU A 34 4.79 6.19 -6.17
C LEU A 34 4.89 5.48 -7.52
N ASN A 35 3.99 5.78 -8.45
CA ASN A 35 4.03 5.22 -9.81
C ASN A 35 5.28 5.68 -10.56
N ALA A 36 5.61 6.97 -10.53
CA ALA A 36 6.80 7.50 -11.18
C ALA A 36 8.08 6.85 -10.67
N GLN A 37 8.18 6.64 -9.34
CA GLN A 37 9.33 5.97 -8.75
C GLN A 37 9.39 4.49 -9.14
N ALA A 38 8.27 3.76 -9.06
CA ALA A 38 8.21 2.35 -9.42
C ALA A 38 8.55 2.14 -10.91
N ASP A 39 7.96 2.94 -11.80
CA ASP A 39 8.22 2.86 -13.25
C ASP A 39 9.69 3.18 -13.56
N GLY A 40 10.26 4.22 -12.95
CA GLY A 40 11.67 4.59 -13.12
C GLY A 40 12.62 3.46 -12.69
N ILE A 41 12.34 2.80 -11.56
CA ILE A 41 13.15 1.66 -11.10
C ILE A 41 13.02 0.48 -12.05
N LEU A 42 11.81 0.17 -12.53
CA LEU A 42 11.57 -0.98 -13.41
C LEU A 42 12.15 -0.78 -14.81
N MET A 43 12.27 0.46 -15.29
CA MET A 43 12.87 0.80 -16.58
C MET A 43 14.40 0.78 -16.56
N ASP A 44 15.04 0.90 -15.43
CA ASP A 44 16.49 0.87 -15.25
C ASP A 44 16.93 -0.50 -14.72
N GLU A 45 17.66 -1.28 -15.53
CA GLU A 45 18.09 -2.63 -15.16
C GLU A 45 18.96 -2.66 -13.91
N LYS A 46 19.83 -1.65 -13.73
CA LYS A 46 20.68 -1.55 -12.54
C LYS A 46 19.86 -1.20 -11.31
N ALA A 47 19.03 -0.17 -11.39
CA ALA A 47 18.16 0.23 -10.29
C ALA A 47 17.21 -0.91 -9.90
N SER A 48 16.68 -1.64 -10.88
CA SER A 48 15.80 -2.78 -10.67
C SER A 48 16.50 -3.95 -9.95
N LYS A 49 17.78 -4.16 -10.18
CA LYS A 49 18.59 -5.14 -9.43
C LYS A 49 18.96 -4.66 -8.04
N ASP A 50 19.39 -3.41 -7.93
CA ASP A 50 19.82 -2.83 -6.64
C ASP A 50 18.65 -2.71 -5.64
N ARG A 51 17.43 -2.56 -6.13
CA ARG A 51 16.21 -2.43 -5.32
C ARG A 51 15.32 -3.68 -5.32
N ASP A 52 15.83 -4.80 -5.80
CA ASP A 52 15.09 -6.05 -5.83
C ASP A 52 14.81 -6.57 -4.42
N TRP A 53 13.54 -6.72 -4.10
CA TRP A 53 13.03 -7.23 -2.84
C TRP A 53 12.39 -8.62 -2.98
N SER A 54 12.41 -9.19 -4.19
CA SER A 54 11.70 -10.43 -4.56
C SER A 54 12.15 -11.67 -3.78
N HIS A 55 13.31 -11.63 -3.14
CA HIS A 55 13.80 -12.72 -2.28
C HIS A 55 12.98 -12.90 -0.98
N ASN A 56 12.12 -11.94 -0.65
CA ASN A 56 11.20 -12.02 0.50
C ASN A 56 9.80 -12.51 0.11
N LEU A 57 9.57 -12.81 -1.17
CA LEU A 57 8.27 -13.18 -1.68
C LEU A 57 7.77 -14.52 -1.14
N ALA A 58 6.52 -14.51 -0.70
CA ALA A 58 5.78 -15.70 -0.28
C ALA A 58 4.81 -16.14 -1.38
N GLY A 59 5.21 -16.31 -2.63
CA GLY A 59 4.27 -16.71 -3.65
C GLY A 59 4.81 -16.74 -5.06
N ASN A 60 3.90 -16.78 -6.03
CA ASN A 60 4.22 -16.73 -7.45
C ASN A 60 4.09 -15.30 -7.99
N VAL A 61 4.88 -14.40 -7.43
CA VAL A 61 5.00 -13.01 -7.90
C VAL A 61 6.40 -12.84 -8.46
N LYS A 62 6.51 -12.19 -9.62
CA LYS A 62 7.78 -12.14 -10.37
C LYS A 62 8.66 -11.00 -9.94
N LYS A 63 8.09 -9.93 -9.40
CA LYS A 63 8.86 -8.72 -9.11
C LYS A 63 8.31 -7.95 -7.93
N GLU A 64 9.18 -7.75 -6.95
CA GLU A 64 9.05 -6.76 -5.88
C GLU A 64 10.24 -5.82 -5.89
N ILE A 65 9.99 -4.55 -5.67
CA ILE A 65 11.02 -3.52 -5.58
C ILE A 65 10.83 -2.65 -4.35
N SER A 66 11.90 -2.32 -3.67
CA SER A 66 11.83 -1.38 -2.55
C SER A 66 11.62 0.05 -3.05
N ILE A 67 10.72 0.79 -2.38
CA ILE A 67 10.36 2.17 -2.69
C ILE A 67 10.93 3.09 -1.62
N ASP A 68 11.54 4.19 -2.05
CA ASP A 68 11.97 5.26 -1.16
C ASP A 68 10.82 6.25 -0.93
N HIS A 69 9.97 5.92 0.04
CA HIS A 69 8.82 6.76 0.39
C HIS A 69 9.24 8.12 0.96
N MET A 70 10.45 8.24 1.50
CA MET A 70 11.00 9.50 2.01
C MET A 70 11.30 10.52 0.90
N ALA A 71 11.49 10.05 -0.34
CA ALA A 71 11.70 10.92 -1.50
C ALA A 71 10.42 11.54 -2.05
N ILE A 72 9.25 11.18 -1.52
CA ILE A 72 7.95 11.72 -1.93
C ILE A 72 7.47 12.69 -0.84
N GLU A 73 7.50 13.98 -1.14
CA GLU A 73 7.16 15.04 -0.19
C GLU A 73 5.75 14.88 0.38
N GLY A 74 5.64 14.87 1.71
CA GLY A 74 4.39 14.73 2.45
C GLY A 74 3.87 13.30 2.59
N LEU A 75 4.39 12.33 1.83
CA LEU A 75 3.95 10.93 1.95
C LEU A 75 4.28 10.31 3.32
N PRO A 76 5.49 10.51 3.90
CA PRO A 76 5.79 9.98 5.22
C PRO A 76 4.83 10.51 6.30
N GLU A 77 4.52 11.79 6.28
CA GLU A 77 3.59 12.43 7.20
C GLU A 77 2.16 11.91 7.03
N PHE A 78 1.74 11.71 5.78
CA PHE A 78 0.43 11.11 5.48
C PHE A 78 0.34 9.69 6.03
N LEU A 79 1.34 8.84 5.77
CA LEU A 79 1.39 7.47 6.28
C LEU A 79 1.42 7.43 7.82
N ALA A 80 2.16 8.33 8.45
CA ALA A 80 2.18 8.46 9.90
C ALA A 80 0.81 8.84 10.45
N THR A 81 0.13 9.79 9.82
CA THR A 81 -1.19 10.26 10.23
C THR A 81 -2.23 9.14 10.17
N ILE A 82 -2.32 8.40 9.04
CA ILE A 82 -3.28 7.30 8.92
C ILE A 82 -2.98 6.16 9.89
N SER A 83 -1.71 5.86 10.15
CA SER A 83 -1.30 4.85 11.12
C SER A 83 -1.67 5.24 12.55
N GLN A 84 -1.45 6.51 12.91
CA GLN A 84 -1.83 7.05 14.22
C GLN A 84 -3.35 7.06 14.41
N GLU A 85 -4.11 7.49 13.40
CA GLU A 85 -5.57 7.49 13.46
C GLU A 85 -6.15 6.07 13.57
N TYR A 86 -5.59 5.11 12.84
CA TYR A 86 -5.94 3.70 12.98
C TYR A 86 -5.71 3.22 14.41
N THR A 87 -4.49 3.41 14.90
CA THR A 87 -4.10 2.92 16.22
C THR A 87 -4.91 3.57 17.34
N LYS A 88 -5.12 4.87 17.28
CA LYS A 88 -5.93 5.63 18.24
C LYS A 88 -7.37 5.11 18.34
N ARG A 89 -7.95 4.67 17.23
CA ARG A 89 -9.36 4.22 17.19
C ARG A 89 -9.54 2.75 17.46
N VAL A 90 -8.58 1.93 17.01
CA VAL A 90 -8.70 0.46 17.07
C VAL A 90 -7.94 -0.13 18.24
N LEU A 91 -6.84 0.50 18.64
CA LEU A 91 -5.91 0.04 19.65
C LEU A 91 -5.48 1.23 20.55
N PRO A 92 -6.41 1.89 21.25
CA PRO A 92 -6.15 3.17 21.93
C PRO A 92 -5.02 3.10 22.97
N ASP A 93 -4.81 1.93 23.58
CA ASP A 93 -3.80 1.73 24.63
C ASP A 93 -2.49 1.12 24.09
N TYR A 94 -2.37 0.91 22.78
CA TYR A 94 -1.26 0.17 22.20
C TYR A 94 -0.01 1.01 21.95
N LEU A 95 -0.16 2.26 21.51
CA LEU A 95 0.95 3.16 21.25
C LEU A 95 1.01 4.26 22.30
N PRO A 96 2.06 4.28 23.14
CA PRO A 96 2.34 5.42 24.01
C PRO A 96 2.48 6.73 23.23
N GLU A 97 2.14 7.83 23.86
CA GLU A 97 2.35 9.18 23.29
C GLU A 97 3.84 9.36 22.89
N GLY A 98 4.09 9.92 21.71
CA GLY A 98 5.45 10.12 21.18
C GLY A 98 6.08 8.90 20.52
N THR A 99 5.34 7.78 20.36
CA THR A 99 5.84 6.62 19.62
C THR A 99 6.19 7.01 18.20
N LYS A 100 7.43 6.70 17.79
CA LYS A 100 7.89 6.89 16.40
C LYS A 100 7.43 5.72 15.54
N VAL A 101 6.88 6.04 14.38
CA VAL A 101 6.49 5.05 13.38
C VAL A 101 7.56 4.98 12.30
N ALA A 102 8.01 3.77 11.98
CA ALA A 102 8.91 3.51 10.85
C ALA A 102 8.15 2.75 9.76
N PHE A 103 8.36 3.13 8.52
CA PHE A 103 7.72 2.50 7.37
C PHE A 103 8.74 1.74 6.52
N ARG A 104 8.31 0.60 6.03
CA ARG A 104 8.96 -0.12 4.93
C ARG A 104 7.95 -0.17 3.80
N VAL A 105 8.32 0.37 2.65
CA VAL A 105 7.43 0.46 1.48
C VAL A 105 8.07 -0.26 0.31
N TRP A 106 7.30 -1.10 -0.35
CA TRP A 106 7.70 -1.81 -1.56
C TRP A 106 6.55 -1.86 -2.54
N ALA A 107 6.86 -1.99 -3.82
CA ALA A 107 5.87 -2.18 -4.87
C ALA A 107 5.93 -3.61 -5.40
N VAL A 108 4.77 -4.20 -5.54
CA VAL A 108 4.55 -5.54 -6.09
C VAL A 108 3.97 -5.40 -7.48
N SER A 109 4.63 -5.97 -8.49
CA SER A 109 4.11 -6.05 -9.84
C SER A 109 3.55 -7.45 -10.09
N GLN A 110 2.24 -7.51 -10.34
CA GLN A 110 1.52 -8.75 -10.58
C GLN A 110 0.97 -8.79 -12.00
N TRP A 111 1.10 -9.94 -12.64
CA TRP A 111 0.56 -10.24 -13.95
C TRP A 111 -0.48 -11.35 -13.86
N ALA A 112 -1.15 -11.66 -14.97
CA ALA A 112 -2.10 -12.76 -15.03
C ALA A 112 -1.47 -14.07 -14.55
N GLY A 113 -2.08 -14.71 -13.57
CA GLY A 113 -1.61 -15.94 -12.94
C GLY A 113 -0.64 -15.76 -11.77
N ASP A 114 -0.21 -14.53 -11.48
CA ASP A 114 0.55 -14.27 -10.26
C ASP A 114 -0.39 -14.20 -9.05
N PHE A 115 0.08 -14.68 -7.91
CA PHE A 115 -0.67 -14.61 -6.66
C PHE A 115 0.26 -14.56 -5.44
N ASN A 116 -0.21 -13.91 -4.39
CA ASN A 116 0.37 -14.00 -3.06
C ASN A 116 -0.50 -14.94 -2.20
N PRO A 117 0.05 -16.02 -1.63
CA PRO A 117 -0.66 -16.84 -0.67
C PRO A 117 -0.88 -16.08 0.64
N ILE A 118 -1.65 -16.68 1.54
CA ILE A 118 -1.74 -16.19 2.92
C ILE A 118 -0.33 -16.21 3.54
N HIS A 119 0.11 -15.06 4.01
CA HIS A 119 1.42 -14.87 4.62
C HIS A 119 1.36 -13.86 5.76
N ILE A 120 2.42 -13.74 6.51
CA ILE A 120 2.54 -12.79 7.63
C ILE A 120 3.65 -11.78 7.33
N HIS A 121 3.50 -10.58 7.87
CA HIS A 121 4.54 -9.55 7.88
C HIS A 121 5.13 -9.41 9.28
N ASP A 122 6.44 -9.21 9.36
CA ASP A 122 7.14 -8.87 10.60
C ASP A 122 7.00 -7.37 10.88
N SER A 123 5.76 -6.96 11.17
CA SER A 123 5.40 -5.57 11.45
C SER A 123 4.18 -5.49 12.36
N ASN A 124 4.01 -4.36 13.05
CA ASN A 124 2.84 -4.12 13.92
C ASN A 124 1.59 -3.78 13.11
N LEU A 125 1.76 -3.09 11.98
CA LEU A 125 0.71 -2.72 11.04
C LEU A 125 1.15 -3.07 9.63
N SER A 126 0.21 -3.49 8.81
CA SER A 126 0.42 -3.72 7.38
C SER A 126 -0.67 -3.01 6.58
N GLY A 127 -0.33 -2.56 5.38
CA GLY A 127 -1.28 -1.88 4.50
C GLY A 127 -0.98 -2.18 3.04
N VAL A 128 -2.02 -2.07 2.21
CA VAL A 128 -1.93 -2.25 0.76
C VAL A 128 -2.50 -1.01 0.07
N CYS A 129 -1.84 -0.58 -0.98
CA CYS A 129 -2.31 0.47 -1.87
C CYS A 129 -2.32 -0.03 -3.31
N PHE A 130 -3.47 0.07 -3.98
CA PHE A 130 -3.59 -0.23 -5.40
C PHE A 130 -3.20 1.00 -6.21
N LEU A 131 -2.05 0.96 -6.87
CA LEU A 131 -1.51 2.07 -7.66
C LEU A 131 -1.97 2.02 -9.12
N LYS A 132 -2.00 0.82 -9.71
CA LYS A 132 -2.43 0.57 -11.08
C LYS A 132 -3.35 -0.64 -11.11
N ILE A 133 -4.53 -0.46 -11.67
CA ILE A 133 -5.53 -1.52 -11.86
C ILE A 133 -5.73 -1.71 -13.37
N PRO A 134 -5.76 -2.93 -13.89
CA PRO A 134 -6.02 -3.18 -15.31
C PRO A 134 -7.36 -2.56 -15.75
N PRO A 135 -7.44 -1.93 -16.93
CA PRO A 135 -8.66 -1.23 -17.39
C PRO A 135 -9.86 -2.16 -17.61
N LYS A 136 -9.62 -3.47 -17.73
CA LYS A 136 -10.70 -4.49 -17.90
C LYS A 136 -11.11 -5.19 -16.59
N PHE A 137 -10.65 -4.68 -15.47
CA PHE A 137 -10.96 -5.26 -14.16
C PHE A 137 -12.48 -5.32 -13.92
N ASP A 138 -13.20 -4.25 -14.26
CA ASP A 138 -14.64 -4.19 -14.10
C ASP A 138 -15.39 -5.20 -15.01
N GLU A 139 -14.85 -5.48 -16.20
CA GLU A 139 -15.40 -6.48 -17.11
C GLU A 139 -15.24 -7.91 -16.56
N GLU A 140 -14.14 -8.20 -15.90
CA GLU A 140 -13.93 -9.50 -15.25
C GLU A 140 -14.77 -9.64 -13.98
N TYR A 141 -14.93 -8.56 -13.23
CA TYR A 141 -15.76 -8.53 -12.03
C TYR A 141 -17.27 -8.71 -12.36
N ALA A 142 -17.68 -8.26 -13.52
CA ALA A 142 -19.08 -8.37 -13.99
C ALA A 142 -19.45 -9.75 -14.57
N LYS A 143 -18.52 -10.69 -14.68
CA LYS A 143 -18.81 -12.06 -15.15
C LYS A 143 -19.59 -12.81 -14.07
N GLU A 144 -20.84 -13.14 -14.33
CA GLU A 144 -21.76 -13.77 -13.36
C GLU A 144 -21.35 -15.22 -12.98
N ASP A 145 -20.56 -15.90 -13.80
CA ASP A 145 -20.25 -17.34 -13.64
C ASP A 145 -19.08 -17.66 -12.72
N HIS A 146 -18.35 -16.66 -12.25
CA HIS A 146 -17.19 -16.85 -11.41
C HIS A 146 -17.24 -15.91 -10.21
N HIS A 147 -16.86 -16.43 -9.04
CA HIS A 147 -16.54 -15.57 -7.92
C HIS A 147 -15.30 -14.75 -8.31
N PRO A 148 -15.45 -13.45 -8.60
CA PRO A 148 -14.32 -12.63 -9.03
C PRO A 148 -13.36 -12.50 -7.86
N THR A 149 -12.23 -13.17 -7.96
CA THR A 149 -11.14 -13.08 -6.96
C THR A 149 -10.03 -12.15 -7.42
N ALA A 150 -10.09 -11.67 -8.68
CA ALA A 150 -9.15 -10.71 -9.20
C ALA A 150 -9.19 -9.41 -8.39
N GLY A 151 -8.07 -9.00 -7.81
CA GLY A 151 -7.96 -7.80 -6.99
C GLY A 151 -8.65 -7.88 -5.62
N CYS A 152 -9.10 -9.03 -5.16
CA CYS A 152 -9.53 -9.22 -3.79
C CYS A 152 -8.33 -9.34 -2.84
N LEU A 153 -8.47 -8.74 -1.66
CA LEU A 153 -7.55 -8.91 -0.54
C LEU A 153 -7.97 -10.11 0.31
#